data_fb39e9a51e659e3cd9949efca7314b9a
#
_entry.id   fb39e9a51e659e3cd9949efca7314b9a
#
_cell.length_a   1.000
_cell.length_b   1.000
_cell.length_c   1.000
_cell.angle_alpha   90.00
_cell.angle_beta   90.00
_cell.angle_gamma   90.00
#
_symmetry.space_group_name_H-M   'P 1'
#
loop_
_entity.id
_entity.type
_entity.pdbx_description
1 polymer ?
#
loop_
_entity_poly.entity_id
_entity_poly.type
_entity_poly.pdbx_seq_one_letter_code
_entity_poly.pdbx_strand_id
1 'polypeptide(L)'
;SLGPVNLNIPVIIDRSVALVSDFSAGANIDGKHYFNINWERDVALPKVADIRNVVEGDPSPDGKGTLLIKRGIEVGHIFQLGKKYSEAMNATVQGEDGRPMVVTMGCYGIGVTRVVAAAIEQHFDDRGIVWPTDEIAPFTVAVVPMNMHKSESVQEYAEELYRTLQAQGVEVIFDDRKERPGVMFADMELIGVPHMVVIGEKNLA
;
A
#
# COMPACT_ATOMS: atom_id res chain seq x y z
N SER A 1 -23.92 -5.97 31.88
CA SER A 1 -24.29 -5.90 30.45
C SER A 1 -25.24 -4.73 30.21
N LEU A 2 -24.94 -3.90 29.17
CA LEU A 2 -25.75 -2.73 28.83
C LEU A 2 -26.87 -3.11 27.84
N GLY A 3 -28.00 -2.41 27.92
CA GLY A 3 -29.12 -2.56 27.00
C GLY A 3 -30.05 -1.35 27.01
N PRO A 4 -30.97 -1.24 26.06
CA PRO A 4 -31.80 -0.04 25.84
C PRO A 4 -32.93 0.11 26.88
N VAL A 5 -33.32 -0.98 27.55
CA VAL A 5 -34.46 -0.98 28.49
C VAL A 5 -34.08 -0.26 29.79
N ASN A 6 -34.90 0.69 30.22
CA ASN A 6 -34.70 1.49 31.41
C ASN A 6 -33.36 2.29 31.43
N LEU A 7 -32.87 2.66 30.25
CA LEU A 7 -31.66 3.49 30.14
C LEU A 7 -32.05 4.97 30.01
N ASN A 8 -31.63 5.78 30.99
CA ASN A 8 -31.97 7.21 31.03
C ASN A 8 -30.93 8.10 30.35
N ILE A 9 -30.56 7.76 29.10
CA ILE A 9 -29.74 8.57 28.22
C ILE A 9 -30.29 8.50 26.80
N PRO A 10 -29.99 9.48 25.93
CA PRO A 10 -30.36 9.38 24.53
C PRO A 10 -29.74 8.14 23.87
N VAL A 11 -30.57 7.34 23.20
CA VAL A 11 -30.17 6.15 22.46
C VAL A 11 -30.34 6.40 20.97
N ILE A 12 -29.35 6.02 20.19
CA ILE A 12 -29.40 6.00 18.72
C ILE A 12 -29.05 4.59 18.28
N ILE A 13 -29.85 4.05 17.37
CA ILE A 13 -29.65 2.70 16.85
C ILE A 13 -29.41 2.73 15.34
N ASP A 14 -28.71 1.71 14.86
CA ASP A 14 -28.53 1.51 13.43
C ASP A 14 -29.86 1.06 12.76
N ARG A 15 -30.02 1.38 11.47
CA ARG A 15 -31.16 0.97 10.65
C ARG A 15 -31.40 -0.53 10.69
N SER A 16 -30.36 -1.34 10.69
CA SER A 16 -30.45 -2.80 10.75
C SER A 16 -31.02 -3.29 12.06
N VAL A 17 -30.69 -2.61 13.17
CA VAL A 17 -31.19 -2.93 14.52
C VAL A 17 -32.66 -2.54 14.70
N ALA A 18 -33.11 -1.50 14.00
CA ALA A 18 -34.53 -1.07 14.04
C ALA A 18 -35.52 -2.12 13.49
N LEU A 19 -35.01 -3.04 12.69
CA LEU A 19 -35.83 -4.10 12.04
C LEU A 19 -35.81 -5.43 12.81
N VAL A 20 -35.02 -5.51 13.89
CA VAL A 20 -34.86 -6.77 14.66
C VAL A 20 -36.03 -6.93 15.63
N SER A 21 -36.55 -8.14 15.72
CA SER A 21 -37.56 -8.59 16.69
C SER A 21 -37.00 -9.69 17.59
N ASP A 22 -37.61 -9.87 18.75
CA ASP A 22 -37.25 -10.90 19.73
C ASP A 22 -35.78 -10.93 20.10
N PHE A 23 -35.15 -9.76 20.16
CA PHE A 23 -33.73 -9.63 20.43
C PHE A 23 -33.40 -9.71 21.93
N SER A 24 -32.13 -9.94 22.22
CA SER A 24 -31.61 -9.98 23.59
C SER A 24 -30.67 -8.81 23.84
N ALA A 25 -30.74 -8.24 25.02
CA ALA A 25 -29.85 -7.17 25.44
C ALA A 25 -29.52 -7.23 26.93
N GLY A 26 -28.47 -6.54 27.36
CA GLY A 26 -28.17 -6.41 28.79
C GLY A 26 -29.30 -5.71 29.57
N ALA A 27 -29.47 -6.09 30.80
CA ALA A 27 -30.51 -5.52 31.70
C ALA A 27 -30.03 -4.30 32.49
N ASN A 28 -28.83 -3.76 32.19
CA ASN A 28 -28.18 -2.71 32.96
C ASN A 28 -27.92 -3.10 34.45
N ILE A 29 -27.88 -4.40 34.70
CA ILE A 29 -27.58 -5.03 35.98
C ILE A 29 -26.54 -6.12 35.71
N ASP A 30 -25.55 -6.27 36.59
CA ASP A 30 -24.50 -7.27 36.44
C ASP A 30 -25.05 -8.69 36.31
N GLY A 31 -24.58 -9.43 35.31
CA GLY A 31 -24.96 -10.81 35.05
C GLY A 31 -26.39 -11.03 34.56
N LYS A 32 -27.18 -9.96 34.29
CA LYS A 32 -28.57 -10.09 33.85
C LYS A 32 -28.79 -9.60 32.46
N HIS A 33 -29.69 -10.29 31.71
CA HIS A 33 -30.11 -9.98 30.36
C HIS A 33 -31.62 -10.06 30.21
N TYR A 34 -32.17 -9.25 29.34
CA TYR A 34 -33.52 -9.41 28.82
C TYR A 34 -33.47 -10.22 27.53
N PHE A 35 -34.50 -11.01 27.32
CA PHE A 35 -34.72 -11.81 26.12
C PHE A 35 -36.08 -11.48 25.50
N ASN A 36 -36.22 -11.75 24.21
CA ASN A 36 -37.46 -11.53 23.44
C ASN A 36 -37.93 -10.06 23.51
N ILE A 37 -37.02 -9.13 23.47
CA ILE A 37 -37.34 -7.69 23.44
C ILE A 37 -37.86 -7.34 22.04
N ASN A 38 -38.92 -6.54 22.01
CA ASN A 38 -39.45 -5.97 20.76
C ASN A 38 -39.60 -4.45 20.91
N TRP A 39 -39.25 -3.75 19.84
CA TRP A 39 -39.49 -2.32 19.79
C TRP A 39 -40.98 -2.02 19.89
N GLU A 40 -41.36 -0.88 20.47
CA GLU A 40 -42.69 -0.39 20.72
C GLU A 40 -43.54 -1.24 21.70
N ARG A 41 -43.15 -2.49 21.98
CA ARG A 41 -43.79 -3.32 23.01
C ARG A 41 -43.11 -3.18 24.37
N ASP A 42 -41.82 -3.33 24.40
CA ASP A 42 -41.00 -3.39 25.64
C ASP A 42 -40.15 -2.14 25.84
N VAL A 43 -39.79 -1.49 24.78
CA VAL A 43 -39.02 -0.25 24.73
C VAL A 43 -39.38 0.54 23.49
N ALA A 44 -39.56 1.86 23.61
CA ALA A 44 -39.83 2.73 22.48
C ALA A 44 -38.70 2.67 21.46
N LEU A 45 -39.05 2.75 20.18
CA LEU A 45 -38.03 2.77 19.10
C LEU A 45 -37.18 4.04 19.22
N PRO A 46 -35.86 3.91 19.46
CA PRO A 46 -34.98 5.06 19.57
C PRO A 46 -34.77 5.78 18.23
N LYS A 47 -34.03 6.88 18.24
CA LYS A 47 -33.62 7.55 16.99
C LYS A 47 -32.82 6.58 16.12
N VAL A 48 -33.28 6.40 14.87
CA VAL A 48 -32.63 5.53 13.88
C VAL A 48 -31.66 6.35 13.04
N ALA A 49 -30.43 5.84 12.87
CA ALA A 49 -29.41 6.44 12.00
C ALA A 49 -28.62 5.32 11.32
N ASP A 50 -27.84 5.69 10.32
CA ASP A 50 -26.89 4.79 9.64
C ASP A 50 -25.53 4.95 10.32
N ILE A 51 -25.23 4.06 11.27
CA ILE A 51 -24.07 4.19 12.17
C ILE A 51 -23.19 2.94 12.23
N ARG A 52 -23.57 1.85 11.59
CA ARG A 52 -22.71 0.67 11.52
C ARG A 52 -21.59 0.86 10.49
N ASN A 53 -20.52 0.11 10.64
CA ASN A 53 -19.51 0.01 9.60
C ASN A 53 -20.10 -0.66 8.34
N VAL A 54 -19.62 -0.21 7.17
CA VAL A 54 -19.95 -0.86 5.90
C VAL A 54 -19.46 -2.30 5.86
N VAL A 55 -20.19 -3.14 5.16
CA VAL A 55 -19.82 -4.52 4.89
C VAL A 55 -19.81 -4.78 3.38
N GLU A 56 -19.14 -5.84 2.97
CA GLU A 56 -19.13 -6.24 1.57
C GLU A 56 -20.55 -6.53 1.08
N GLY A 57 -20.87 -6.02 -0.11
CA GLY A 57 -22.21 -6.13 -0.69
C GLY A 57 -23.18 -5.00 -0.34
N ASP A 58 -22.82 -4.08 0.58
CA ASP A 58 -23.64 -2.89 0.81
C ASP A 58 -23.77 -2.05 -0.47
N PRO A 59 -24.91 -1.36 -0.67
CA PRO A 59 -25.06 -0.49 -1.82
C PRO A 59 -24.06 0.68 -1.77
N SER A 60 -23.52 1.04 -2.93
CA SER A 60 -22.66 2.22 -3.04
C SER A 60 -23.45 3.51 -2.73
N PRO A 61 -22.85 4.50 -2.03
CA PRO A 61 -23.49 5.78 -1.73
C PRO A 61 -23.93 6.58 -2.97
N ASP A 62 -23.30 6.33 -4.13
CA ASP A 62 -23.68 6.96 -5.41
C ASP A 62 -24.83 6.24 -6.12
N GLY A 63 -25.37 5.18 -5.53
CA GLY A 63 -26.47 4.37 -6.08
C GLY A 63 -26.06 3.45 -7.25
N LYS A 64 -24.75 3.33 -7.53
CA LYS A 64 -24.26 2.52 -8.66
C LYS A 64 -23.45 1.32 -8.16
N GLY A 65 -24.10 0.17 -8.09
CA GLY A 65 -23.47 -1.08 -7.70
C GLY A 65 -23.34 -1.28 -6.19
N THR A 66 -22.46 -2.20 -5.79
CA THR A 66 -22.25 -2.64 -4.41
C THR A 66 -20.79 -2.46 -4.00
N LEU A 67 -20.56 -2.31 -2.70
CA LEU A 67 -19.24 -2.15 -2.14
C LEU A 67 -18.46 -3.48 -2.14
N LEU A 68 -17.20 -3.40 -2.52
CA LEU A 68 -16.22 -4.46 -2.34
C LEU A 68 -15.20 -4.01 -1.29
N ILE A 69 -14.86 -4.89 -0.36
CA ILE A 69 -13.85 -4.62 0.66
C ILE A 69 -12.53 -5.24 0.21
N LYS A 70 -11.54 -4.39 -0.02
CA LYS A 70 -10.19 -4.79 -0.41
C LYS A 70 -9.17 -4.29 0.61
N ARG A 71 -8.13 -5.08 0.82
CA ARG A 71 -6.94 -4.62 1.54
C ARG A 71 -5.98 -3.99 0.54
N GLY A 72 -5.41 -2.85 0.90
CA GLY A 72 -4.40 -2.18 0.10
C GLY A 72 -3.15 -1.91 0.94
N ILE A 73 -2.05 -1.65 0.27
CA ILE A 73 -0.82 -1.18 0.91
C ILE A 73 -0.81 0.34 0.82
N GLU A 74 -0.79 1.03 1.96
CA GLU A 74 -0.68 2.48 2.00
C GLU A 74 0.74 2.91 1.66
N VAL A 75 0.93 3.40 0.45
CA VAL A 75 2.24 3.89 -0.03
C VAL A 75 2.46 5.36 0.20
N GLY A 76 1.39 6.14 0.35
CA GLY A 76 1.45 7.57 0.62
C GLY A 76 0.21 8.06 1.35
N HIS A 77 0.34 9.19 2.04
CA HIS A 77 -0.75 9.79 2.81
C HIS A 77 -0.68 11.32 2.77
N ILE A 78 -1.85 11.96 2.72
CA ILE A 78 -2.01 13.41 2.80
C ILE A 78 -2.60 13.75 4.15
N PHE A 79 -1.96 14.67 4.87
CA PHE A 79 -2.40 15.13 6.17
C PHE A 79 -2.89 16.58 6.09
N GLN A 80 -4.12 16.84 6.47
CA GLN A 80 -4.65 18.16 6.64
C GLN A 80 -4.33 18.67 8.06
N LEU A 81 -3.26 19.42 8.21
CA LEU A 81 -2.79 19.91 9.50
C LEU A 81 -3.55 21.16 9.99
N GLY A 82 -4.25 21.82 9.10
CA GLY A 82 -4.93 23.07 9.42
C GLY A 82 -3.97 24.14 9.91
N LYS A 83 -4.28 24.77 11.04
CA LYS A 83 -3.45 25.82 11.66
C LYS A 83 -2.73 25.36 12.91
N LYS A 84 -2.84 24.10 13.28
CA LYS A 84 -2.32 23.54 14.54
C LYS A 84 -0.84 23.89 14.78
N TYR A 85 -0.02 23.75 13.77
CA TYR A 85 1.42 24.03 13.88
C TYR A 85 1.77 25.46 13.49
N SER A 86 1.11 26.01 12.49
CA SER A 86 1.38 27.38 12.03
C SER A 86 1.05 28.44 13.07
N GLU A 87 0.02 28.25 13.88
CA GLU A 87 -0.27 29.13 15.02
C GLU A 87 0.85 29.07 16.07
N ALA A 88 1.27 27.88 16.46
CA ALA A 88 2.35 27.70 17.45
C ALA A 88 3.70 28.26 16.95
N MET A 89 3.96 28.22 15.66
CA MET A 89 5.19 28.77 15.04
C MET A 89 5.10 30.24 14.66
N ASN A 90 3.92 30.89 14.83
CA ASN A 90 3.64 32.23 14.29
C ASN A 90 3.92 32.35 12.77
N ALA A 91 3.65 31.25 12.02
CA ALA A 91 3.84 31.22 10.59
C ALA A 91 2.70 32.00 9.90
N THR A 92 2.95 33.27 9.61
CA THR A 92 1.97 34.19 9.04
C THR A 92 2.43 34.75 7.70
N VAL A 93 1.47 35.08 6.85
CA VAL A 93 1.66 35.87 5.62
C VAL A 93 0.77 37.11 5.69
N GLN A 94 1.10 38.11 4.89
CA GLN A 94 0.24 39.28 4.74
C GLN A 94 -0.95 38.91 3.84
N GLY A 95 -2.16 39.02 4.36
CA GLY A 95 -3.39 38.86 3.59
C GLY A 95 -3.62 40.01 2.58
N GLU A 96 -4.59 39.84 1.72
CA GLU A 96 -4.96 40.87 0.71
C GLU A 96 -5.39 42.21 1.35
N ASP A 97 -5.93 42.14 2.57
CA ASP A 97 -6.31 43.28 3.40
C ASP A 97 -5.15 43.90 4.18
N GLY A 98 -3.92 43.44 3.96
CA GLY A 98 -2.71 43.90 4.63
C GLY A 98 -2.56 43.38 6.08
N ARG A 99 -3.45 42.54 6.57
CA ARG A 99 -3.37 41.99 7.93
C ARG A 99 -2.60 40.64 7.97
N PRO A 100 -1.92 40.35 9.07
CA PRO A 100 -1.30 39.04 9.24
C PRO A 100 -2.37 37.94 9.22
N MET A 101 -2.14 36.90 8.42
CA MET A 101 -2.98 35.72 8.33
C MET A 101 -2.14 34.47 8.60
N VAL A 102 -2.57 33.65 9.54
CA VAL A 102 -1.92 32.36 9.83
C VAL A 102 -2.17 31.39 8.67
N VAL A 103 -1.10 30.80 8.14
CA VAL A 103 -1.19 29.88 6.99
C VAL A 103 -1.80 28.55 7.37
N THR A 104 -2.58 28.00 6.45
CA THR A 104 -3.09 26.62 6.55
C THR A 104 -2.01 25.66 6.03
N MET A 105 -1.77 24.59 6.75
CA MET A 105 -0.73 23.62 6.45
C MET A 105 -1.30 22.28 5.99
N GLY A 106 -0.61 21.67 5.05
CA GLY A 106 -0.75 20.27 4.69
C GLY A 106 0.60 19.56 4.79
N CYS A 107 0.58 18.25 4.93
CA CYS A 107 1.75 17.40 4.86
C CYS A 107 1.50 16.25 3.89
N TYR A 108 2.51 15.90 3.10
CA TYR A 108 2.42 14.90 2.05
C TYR A 108 3.56 13.90 2.26
N GLY A 109 3.19 12.68 2.63
CA GLY A 109 4.14 11.63 2.94
C GLY A 109 4.12 10.49 1.91
N ILE A 110 5.30 9.98 1.56
CA ILE A 110 5.46 8.76 0.78
C ILE A 110 6.44 7.84 1.52
N GLY A 111 6.04 6.59 1.72
CA GLY A 111 6.91 5.56 2.29
C GLY A 111 7.81 4.96 1.22
N VAL A 112 8.97 5.56 0.97
CA VAL A 112 9.88 5.14 -0.12
C VAL A 112 10.21 3.65 -0.07
N THR A 113 10.64 3.15 1.08
CA THR A 113 10.94 1.72 1.27
C THR A 113 9.69 0.85 1.18
N ARG A 114 8.53 1.35 1.60
CA ARG A 114 7.25 0.65 1.48
C ARG A 114 6.82 0.54 0.02
N VAL A 115 7.08 1.54 -0.82
CA VAL A 115 6.81 1.49 -2.27
C VAL A 115 7.60 0.35 -2.91
N VAL A 116 8.90 0.22 -2.58
CA VAL A 116 9.74 -0.88 -3.07
C VAL A 116 9.17 -2.24 -2.64
N ALA A 117 8.87 -2.39 -1.35
CA ALA A 117 8.30 -3.64 -0.83
C ALA A 117 6.94 -3.97 -1.48
N ALA A 118 6.08 -2.97 -1.70
CA ALA A 118 4.79 -3.15 -2.37
C ALA A 118 4.97 -3.54 -3.84
N ALA A 119 5.95 -2.96 -4.55
CA ALA A 119 6.26 -3.33 -5.92
C ALA A 119 6.68 -4.81 -6.00
N ILE A 120 7.57 -5.25 -5.13
CA ILE A 120 8.02 -6.65 -5.06
C ILE A 120 6.84 -7.59 -4.75
N GLU A 121 6.00 -7.25 -3.75
CA GLU A 121 4.87 -8.10 -3.36
C GLU A 121 3.80 -8.22 -4.45
N GLN A 122 3.63 -7.20 -5.27
CA GLN A 122 2.60 -7.17 -6.32
C GLN A 122 3.09 -7.64 -7.69
N HIS A 123 4.40 -7.67 -7.90
CA HIS A 123 5.02 -7.98 -9.18
C HIS A 123 6.13 -9.02 -9.01
N PHE A 124 5.75 -10.28 -9.05
CA PHE A 124 6.67 -11.41 -9.03
C PHE A 124 6.09 -12.57 -9.83
N ASP A 125 6.96 -13.47 -10.28
CA ASP A 125 6.58 -14.77 -10.82
C ASP A 125 7.29 -15.90 -10.05
N ASP A 126 7.24 -17.11 -10.55
CA ASP A 126 7.87 -18.28 -9.96
C ASP A 126 9.40 -18.29 -10.09
N ARG A 127 10.00 -17.35 -10.81
CA ARG A 127 11.45 -17.17 -10.97
C ARG A 127 12.02 -16.06 -10.10
N GLY A 128 11.25 -15.00 -9.86
CA GLY A 128 11.72 -13.89 -9.05
C GLY A 128 10.88 -12.62 -9.16
N ILE A 129 11.53 -11.49 -8.96
CA ILE A 129 10.91 -10.17 -9.00
C ILE A 129 10.69 -9.75 -10.46
N VAL A 130 9.49 -9.21 -10.75
CA VAL A 130 9.17 -8.57 -12.02
C VAL A 130 8.94 -7.09 -11.75
N TRP A 131 9.93 -6.25 -11.98
CA TRP A 131 9.78 -4.81 -11.75
C TRP A 131 8.75 -4.23 -12.72
N PRO A 132 7.82 -3.37 -12.26
CA PRO A 132 6.77 -2.81 -13.12
C PRO A 132 7.31 -1.86 -14.20
N THR A 133 8.47 -1.26 -13.98
CA THR A 133 9.20 -0.44 -14.97
C THR A 133 10.71 -0.58 -14.75
N ASP A 134 11.50 -0.32 -15.81
CA ASP A 134 12.97 -0.39 -15.75
C ASP A 134 13.56 0.65 -14.80
N GLU A 135 12.89 1.80 -14.62
CA GLU A 135 13.39 2.91 -13.78
C GLU A 135 13.40 2.59 -12.28
N ILE A 136 12.60 1.63 -11.82
CA ILE A 136 12.59 1.21 -10.41
C ILE A 136 13.34 -0.10 -10.17
N ALA A 137 13.76 -0.76 -11.22
CA ALA A 137 14.66 -1.90 -11.11
C ALA A 137 16.03 -1.44 -10.56
N PRO A 138 16.68 -2.22 -9.67
CA PRO A 138 17.98 -1.83 -9.11
C PRO A 138 19.09 -1.79 -10.17
N PHE A 139 18.93 -2.55 -11.24
CA PHE A 139 19.77 -2.57 -12.42
C PHE A 139 18.89 -2.78 -13.65
N THR A 140 19.19 -2.05 -14.72
CA THR A 140 18.48 -2.18 -16.01
C THR A 140 19.02 -3.34 -16.81
N VAL A 141 20.34 -3.55 -16.80
CA VAL A 141 21.03 -4.57 -17.61
C VAL A 141 21.93 -5.42 -16.72
N ALA A 142 21.89 -6.75 -16.91
CA ALA A 142 22.89 -7.69 -16.43
C ALA A 142 23.83 -8.11 -17.57
N VAL A 143 25.13 -7.94 -17.38
CA VAL A 143 26.15 -8.52 -18.28
C VAL A 143 26.65 -9.81 -17.64
N VAL A 144 26.38 -10.95 -18.32
CA VAL A 144 26.69 -12.29 -17.82
C VAL A 144 27.67 -12.99 -18.76
N PRO A 145 28.99 -12.87 -18.51
CA PRO A 145 30.02 -13.50 -19.34
C PRO A 145 30.24 -14.97 -18.94
N MET A 146 29.82 -15.88 -19.80
CA MET A 146 29.98 -17.33 -19.55
C MET A 146 31.43 -17.78 -19.66
N ASN A 147 31.94 -18.39 -18.58
CA ASN A 147 33.32 -18.90 -18.52
C ASN A 147 34.41 -17.85 -18.83
N MET A 148 34.20 -16.57 -18.50
CA MET A 148 35.14 -15.50 -18.84
C MET A 148 36.57 -15.77 -18.31
N HIS A 149 36.71 -16.47 -17.16
CA HIS A 149 38.01 -16.86 -16.61
C HIS A 149 38.77 -17.90 -17.43
N LYS A 150 38.17 -18.42 -18.52
CA LYS A 150 38.79 -19.38 -19.46
C LYS A 150 38.95 -18.82 -20.87
N SER A 151 38.40 -17.63 -21.13
CA SER A 151 38.37 -16.99 -22.46
C SER A 151 38.66 -15.51 -22.31
N GLU A 152 39.85 -15.12 -22.74
CA GLU A 152 40.29 -13.71 -22.70
C GLU A 152 39.39 -12.83 -23.58
N SER A 153 39.00 -13.31 -24.75
CA SER A 153 38.08 -12.60 -25.67
C SER A 153 36.70 -12.32 -25.04
N VAL A 154 36.15 -13.28 -24.29
CA VAL A 154 34.89 -13.09 -23.58
C VAL A 154 35.05 -12.06 -22.45
N GLN A 155 36.16 -12.11 -21.73
CA GLN A 155 36.46 -11.17 -20.66
C GLN A 155 36.60 -9.73 -21.21
N GLU A 156 37.45 -9.53 -22.20
CA GLU A 156 37.68 -8.22 -22.81
C GLU A 156 36.41 -7.59 -23.34
N TYR A 157 35.62 -8.35 -24.10
CA TYR A 157 34.37 -7.85 -24.67
C TYR A 157 33.34 -7.51 -23.58
N ALA A 158 33.22 -8.35 -22.57
CA ALA A 158 32.26 -8.13 -21.48
C ALA A 158 32.62 -6.89 -20.66
N GLU A 159 33.92 -6.70 -20.35
CA GLU A 159 34.40 -5.52 -19.63
C GLU A 159 34.23 -4.24 -20.46
N GLU A 160 34.47 -4.29 -21.75
CA GLU A 160 34.27 -3.16 -22.67
C GLU A 160 32.78 -2.78 -22.76
N LEU A 161 31.89 -3.78 -22.92
CA LEU A 161 30.46 -3.56 -22.92
C LEU A 161 29.98 -2.94 -21.63
N TYR A 162 30.41 -3.48 -20.49
CA TYR A 162 30.08 -2.95 -19.17
C TYR A 162 30.45 -1.48 -19.04
N ARG A 163 31.71 -1.12 -19.37
CA ARG A 163 32.19 0.27 -19.32
C ARG A 163 31.40 1.19 -20.27
N THR A 164 31.08 0.69 -21.46
CA THR A 164 30.32 1.43 -22.46
C THR A 164 28.91 1.75 -21.99
N LEU A 165 28.21 0.77 -21.43
CA LEU A 165 26.86 0.97 -20.88
C LEU A 165 26.88 1.93 -19.68
N GLN A 166 27.84 1.78 -18.76
CA GLN A 166 28.00 2.72 -17.64
C GLN A 166 28.27 4.15 -18.12
N ALA A 167 29.12 4.33 -19.13
CA ALA A 167 29.43 5.64 -19.69
C ALA A 167 28.19 6.32 -20.33
N GLN A 168 27.20 5.52 -20.73
CA GLN A 168 25.90 5.99 -21.24
C GLN A 168 24.86 6.22 -20.12
N GLY A 169 25.22 6.02 -18.86
CA GLY A 169 24.33 6.21 -17.72
C GLY A 169 23.36 5.06 -17.48
N VAL A 170 23.62 3.88 -18.04
CA VAL A 170 22.80 2.68 -17.80
C VAL A 170 23.22 2.05 -16.48
N GLU A 171 22.26 1.72 -15.63
CA GLU A 171 22.48 0.95 -14.40
C GLU A 171 22.73 -0.51 -14.74
N VAL A 172 24.00 -0.94 -14.65
CA VAL A 172 24.47 -2.25 -15.09
C VAL A 172 25.03 -3.05 -13.94
N ILE A 173 24.62 -4.30 -13.80
CA ILE A 173 25.29 -5.30 -12.96
C ILE A 173 26.16 -6.20 -13.85
N PHE A 174 27.41 -6.42 -13.42
CA PHE A 174 28.35 -7.31 -14.10
C PHE A 174 28.59 -8.55 -13.23
N ASP A 175 28.25 -9.74 -13.75
CA ASP A 175 28.46 -10.98 -13.01
C ASP A 175 29.86 -11.55 -13.26
N ASP A 176 30.81 -11.16 -12.43
CA ASP A 176 32.21 -11.59 -12.50
C ASP A 176 32.50 -12.89 -11.74
N ARG A 177 31.47 -13.51 -11.21
CA ARG A 177 31.63 -14.71 -10.39
C ARG A 177 32.05 -15.92 -11.21
N LYS A 178 32.78 -16.83 -10.56
CA LYS A 178 33.16 -18.10 -11.14
C LYS A 178 32.11 -19.18 -10.86
N GLU A 179 30.89 -18.93 -11.37
CA GLU A 179 29.75 -19.81 -11.15
C GLU A 179 29.30 -20.48 -12.45
N ARG A 180 28.39 -21.46 -12.30
CA ARG A 180 27.75 -22.10 -13.45
C ARG A 180 26.75 -21.14 -14.10
N PRO A 181 26.64 -21.09 -15.44
CA PRO A 181 25.70 -20.19 -16.13
C PRO A 181 24.27 -20.24 -15.58
N GLY A 182 23.76 -21.45 -15.28
CA GLY A 182 22.40 -21.59 -14.73
C GLY A 182 22.20 -20.92 -13.36
N VAL A 183 23.24 -20.87 -12.52
CA VAL A 183 23.20 -20.15 -11.24
C VAL A 183 23.20 -18.65 -11.48
N MET A 184 24.07 -18.17 -12.37
CA MET A 184 24.17 -16.75 -12.72
C MET A 184 22.83 -16.24 -13.29
N PHE A 185 22.20 -17.01 -14.18
CA PHE A 185 20.89 -16.64 -14.75
C PHE A 185 19.80 -16.62 -13.70
N ALA A 186 19.72 -17.67 -12.86
CA ALA A 186 18.71 -17.76 -11.81
C ALA A 186 18.82 -16.59 -10.80
N ASP A 187 20.04 -16.17 -10.46
CA ASP A 187 20.25 -15.05 -9.55
C ASP A 187 19.81 -13.70 -10.18
N MET A 188 20.09 -13.50 -11.48
CA MET A 188 19.64 -12.30 -12.18
C MET A 188 18.11 -12.28 -12.38
N GLU A 189 17.49 -13.42 -12.63
CA GLU A 189 16.04 -13.57 -12.67
C GLU A 189 15.41 -13.33 -11.28
N LEU A 190 16.04 -13.86 -10.22
CA LEU A 190 15.56 -13.64 -8.83
C LEU A 190 15.57 -12.15 -8.44
N ILE A 191 16.61 -11.42 -8.81
CA ILE A 191 16.72 -9.97 -8.60
C ILE A 191 15.73 -9.21 -9.51
N GLY A 192 15.35 -9.81 -10.62
CA GLY A 192 14.45 -9.21 -11.61
C GLY A 192 15.13 -8.20 -12.52
N VAL A 193 16.39 -8.43 -12.93
CA VAL A 193 17.03 -7.53 -13.88
C VAL A 193 16.32 -7.63 -15.22
N PRO A 194 15.76 -6.51 -15.77
CA PRO A 194 14.90 -6.57 -16.97
C PRO A 194 15.58 -7.10 -18.22
N HIS A 195 16.85 -6.76 -18.41
CA HIS A 195 17.60 -7.14 -19.61
C HIS A 195 18.87 -7.90 -19.23
N MET A 196 19.09 -9.06 -19.86
CA MET A 196 20.28 -9.87 -19.62
C MET A 196 21.05 -10.03 -20.93
N VAL A 197 22.32 -9.59 -20.95
CA VAL A 197 23.25 -9.79 -22.06
C VAL A 197 24.18 -10.94 -21.71
N VAL A 198 24.00 -12.06 -22.37
CA VAL A 198 24.80 -13.27 -22.17
C VAL A 198 25.91 -13.33 -23.23
N ILE A 199 27.16 -13.36 -22.76
CA ILE A 199 28.34 -13.36 -23.61
C ILE A 199 29.04 -14.71 -23.52
N GLY A 200 29.25 -15.35 -24.63
CA GLY A 200 29.98 -16.62 -24.75
C GLY A 200 30.80 -16.68 -26.04
N GLU A 201 31.85 -17.50 -26.08
CA GLU A 201 32.76 -17.60 -27.26
C GLU A 201 32.02 -17.80 -28.59
N LYS A 202 30.95 -18.58 -28.59
CA LYS A 202 30.17 -18.87 -29.80
C LYS A 202 29.40 -17.65 -30.34
N ASN A 203 29.17 -16.64 -29.52
CA ASN A 203 28.44 -15.44 -29.88
C ASN A 203 29.35 -14.28 -30.27
N LEU A 204 30.67 -14.45 -30.10
CA LEU A 204 31.69 -13.46 -30.44
C LEU A 204 32.36 -13.74 -31.79
N ALA A 205 32.03 -14.87 -32.44
CA ALA A 205 32.59 -15.29 -33.74
C ALA A 205 31.87 -14.68 -34.92
#